data_e9c4ffa9761ba96021d8684fca14ee97
#
_entry.id   e9c4ffa9761ba96021d8684fca14ee97
#
_cell.length_a   1.000
_cell.length_b   1.000
_cell.length_c   1.000
_cell.angle_alpha   90.00
_cell.angle_beta   90.00
_cell.angle_gamma   90.00
#
_symmetry.space_group_name_H-M   'P 1'
#
loop_
_entity.id
_entity.type
_entity.pdbx_description
1 polymer ?
#
loop_
_entity_poly.entity_id
_entity_poly.type
_entity_poly.pdbx_seq_one_letter_code
_entity_poly.pdbx_strand_id
1 'polypeptide(L)'
;MQDIKMETFITVCEYQNFTKASDRLGLTQPAVSRQMKSLEDYYGVPLFHFEGKKFFLTQAGKTLYHFAKNMQNDEMKLKKQLKEPVVFPLHLGSTPTPGEFLLPNILSSYLKKYPTPNVSLIIQN
;
A
#
# COMPACT_ATOMS: atom_id res chain seq x y z
N MET A 1 3.20 -4.09 -0.61
CA MET A 1 3.25 -4.99 -1.69
C MET A 1 1.87 -5.35 -2.13
N GLN A 2 1.52 -4.81 -3.25
CA GLN A 2 0.17 -4.98 -3.73
C GLN A 2 0.07 -6.18 -4.63
N ASP A 3 -0.97 -6.95 -4.39
CA ASP A 3 -1.40 -7.98 -5.31
C ASP A 3 -1.78 -7.33 -6.64
N ILE A 4 -1.55 -8.05 -7.72
CA ILE A 4 -1.92 -7.61 -9.07
C ILE A 4 -3.43 -7.30 -9.18
N LYS A 5 -4.26 -8.07 -8.46
CA LYS A 5 -5.70 -7.82 -8.41
C LYS A 5 -6.05 -6.47 -7.80
N MET A 6 -5.27 -6.04 -6.83
CA MET A 6 -5.47 -4.74 -6.19
C MET A 6 -5.09 -3.60 -7.15
N GLU A 7 -4.02 -3.75 -7.91
CA GLU A 7 -3.68 -2.78 -8.96
C GLU A 7 -4.78 -2.68 -10.00
N THR A 8 -5.30 -3.83 -10.43
CA THR A 8 -6.41 -3.88 -11.38
C THR A 8 -7.63 -3.18 -10.80
N PHE A 9 -7.94 -3.44 -9.53
CA PHE A 9 -9.07 -2.81 -8.86
C PHE A 9 -8.93 -1.28 -8.83
N ILE A 10 -7.77 -0.78 -8.46
CA ILE A 10 -7.52 0.67 -8.42
C ILE A 10 -7.72 1.26 -9.83
N THR A 11 -7.19 0.61 -10.85
CA THR A 11 -7.31 1.08 -12.23
C THR A 11 -8.77 1.09 -12.68
N VAL A 12 -9.53 0.04 -12.36
CA VAL A 12 -10.96 -0.03 -12.68
C VAL A 12 -11.71 1.13 -12.02
N CYS A 13 -11.41 1.41 -10.77
CA CYS A 13 -12.04 2.51 -10.04
C CYS A 13 -11.71 3.86 -10.66
N GLU A 14 -10.48 4.06 -11.06
CA GLU A 14 -10.03 5.32 -11.64
C GLU A 14 -10.64 5.59 -13.00
N TYR A 15 -10.72 4.56 -13.84
CA TYR A 15 -11.30 4.71 -15.17
C TYR A 15 -12.81 4.55 -15.19
N GLN A 16 -13.38 3.95 -14.16
CA GLN A 16 -14.82 3.67 -14.05
C GLN A 16 -15.37 2.92 -15.28
N ASN A 17 -14.54 2.04 -15.83
CA ASN A 17 -14.88 1.31 -17.05
C ASN A 17 -13.92 0.11 -17.17
N PHE A 18 -14.47 -1.09 -17.25
CA PHE A 18 -13.67 -2.32 -17.35
C PHE A 18 -12.88 -2.37 -18.64
N THR A 19 -13.46 -1.93 -19.74
CA THR A 19 -12.79 -1.95 -21.05
C THR A 19 -11.59 -1.00 -21.06
N LYS A 20 -11.79 0.23 -20.60
CA LYS A 20 -10.68 1.21 -20.53
C LYS A 20 -9.60 0.76 -19.58
N ALA A 21 -9.98 0.18 -18.44
CA ALA A 21 -9.02 -0.36 -17.49
C ALA A 21 -8.21 -1.49 -18.09
N SER A 22 -8.88 -2.40 -18.83
CA SER A 22 -8.18 -3.51 -19.49
C SER A 22 -7.18 -3.01 -20.52
N ASP A 23 -7.54 -2.00 -21.29
CA ASP A 23 -6.63 -1.39 -22.27
C ASP A 23 -5.40 -0.82 -21.58
N ARG A 24 -5.61 -0.10 -20.48
CA ARG A 24 -4.52 0.50 -19.71
C ARG A 24 -3.57 -0.54 -19.13
N LEU A 25 -4.13 -1.68 -18.69
CA LEU A 25 -3.36 -2.74 -18.04
C LEU A 25 -2.75 -3.74 -19.01
N GLY A 26 -3.11 -3.67 -20.28
CA GLY A 26 -2.68 -4.66 -21.26
C GLY A 26 -3.33 -6.03 -21.04
N LEU A 27 -4.53 -6.06 -20.48
CA LEU A 27 -5.29 -7.27 -20.21
C LEU A 27 -6.54 -7.29 -21.07
N THR A 28 -7.15 -8.48 -21.20
CA THR A 28 -8.47 -8.57 -21.83
C THR A 28 -9.55 -8.17 -20.83
N GLN A 29 -10.68 -7.70 -21.32
CA GLN A 29 -11.80 -7.33 -20.46
C GLN A 29 -12.30 -8.52 -19.63
N PRO A 30 -12.44 -9.74 -20.18
CA PRO A 30 -12.80 -10.90 -19.38
C PRO A 30 -11.78 -11.20 -18.27
N ALA A 31 -10.49 -10.97 -18.50
CA ALA A 31 -9.47 -11.17 -17.48
C ALA A 31 -9.66 -10.19 -16.33
N VAL A 32 -9.93 -8.92 -16.63
CA VAL A 32 -10.21 -7.91 -15.61
C VAL A 32 -11.47 -8.30 -14.82
N SER A 33 -12.52 -8.69 -15.50
CA SER A 33 -13.77 -9.12 -14.85
C SER A 33 -13.56 -10.29 -13.91
N ARG A 34 -12.74 -11.27 -14.32
CA ARG A 34 -12.44 -12.43 -13.46
C ARG A 34 -11.62 -12.02 -12.24
N GLN A 35 -10.67 -11.12 -12.41
CA GLN A 35 -9.89 -10.63 -11.26
C GLN A 35 -10.77 -9.90 -10.27
N MET A 36 -11.70 -9.10 -10.76
CA MET A 36 -12.61 -8.37 -9.88
C MET A 36 -13.57 -9.32 -9.16
N LYS A 37 -14.06 -10.33 -9.86
CA LYS A 37 -14.90 -11.35 -9.23
C LYS A 37 -14.14 -12.11 -8.15
N SER A 38 -12.90 -12.46 -8.44
CA SER A 38 -12.02 -13.13 -7.47
C SER A 38 -11.80 -12.26 -6.22
N LEU A 39 -11.65 -10.96 -6.41
CA LEU A 39 -11.47 -10.02 -5.31
C LEU A 39 -12.74 -9.91 -4.45
N GLU A 40 -13.90 -9.86 -5.09
CA GLU A 40 -15.19 -9.88 -4.38
C GLU A 40 -15.36 -11.16 -3.57
N ASP A 41 -14.98 -12.29 -4.15
CA ASP A 41 -15.05 -13.59 -3.46
C ASP A 41 -14.11 -13.63 -2.27
N TYR A 42 -12.92 -13.06 -2.41
CA TYR A 42 -11.93 -13.03 -1.35
C TYR A 42 -12.44 -12.23 -0.13
N TYR A 43 -13.02 -11.05 -0.38
CA TYR A 43 -13.54 -10.22 0.71
C TYR A 43 -14.96 -10.59 1.12
N GLY A 44 -15.65 -11.39 0.33
CA GLY A 44 -16.99 -11.86 0.67
C GLY A 44 -18.08 -10.82 0.54
N VAL A 45 -17.83 -9.74 -0.21
CA VAL A 45 -18.81 -8.67 -0.41
C VAL A 45 -18.72 -8.18 -1.85
N PRO A 46 -19.84 -7.72 -2.43
CA PRO A 46 -19.80 -7.08 -3.75
C PRO A 46 -19.08 -5.72 -3.65
N LEU A 47 -18.21 -5.46 -4.60
CA LEU A 47 -17.46 -4.21 -4.68
C LEU A 47 -18.03 -3.28 -5.74
N PHE A 48 -18.73 -3.83 -6.70
CA PHE A 48 -19.29 -3.11 -7.84
C PHE A 48 -20.74 -3.44 -8.03
N HIS A 49 -21.50 -2.49 -8.60
CA HIS A 49 -22.81 -2.78 -9.14
C HIS A 49 -22.99 -2.01 -10.44
N PHE A 50 -23.87 -2.51 -11.29
CA PHE A 50 -24.17 -1.92 -12.58
C PHE A 50 -25.64 -1.51 -12.64
N GLU A 51 -25.89 -0.30 -13.15
CA GLU A 51 -27.23 0.14 -13.52
C GLU A 51 -27.21 0.36 -15.04
N GLY A 52 -27.75 -0.63 -15.77
CA GLY A 52 -27.58 -0.68 -17.19
C GLY A 52 -26.12 -0.86 -17.56
N LYS A 53 -25.56 0.08 -18.30
CA LYS A 53 -24.13 0.07 -18.65
C LYS A 53 -23.28 0.90 -17.71
N LYS A 54 -23.89 1.57 -16.73
CA LYS A 54 -23.16 2.39 -15.79
C LYS A 54 -22.61 1.55 -14.64
N PHE A 55 -21.40 1.87 -14.28
CA PHE A 55 -20.63 1.20 -13.26
C PHE A 55 -20.60 2.05 -12.00
N PHE A 56 -20.85 1.43 -10.86
CA PHE A 56 -20.82 2.11 -9.57
C PHE A 56 -20.07 1.25 -8.56
N LEU A 57 -19.35 1.91 -7.66
CA LEU A 57 -18.78 1.23 -6.51
C LEU A 57 -19.85 1.08 -5.43
N THR A 58 -19.85 -0.09 -4.79
CA THR A 58 -20.62 -0.27 -3.55
C THR A 58 -19.92 0.50 -2.44
N GLN A 59 -20.56 0.60 -1.26
CA GLN A 59 -19.89 1.20 -0.11
C GLN A 59 -18.63 0.42 0.26
N ALA A 60 -18.68 -0.91 0.18
CA ALA A 60 -17.50 -1.75 0.39
C ALA A 60 -16.41 -1.45 -0.64
N GLY A 61 -16.79 -1.25 -1.90
CA GLY A 61 -15.86 -0.89 -2.97
C GLY A 61 -15.19 0.45 -2.71
N LYS A 62 -15.94 1.43 -2.25
CA LYS A 62 -15.38 2.75 -1.89
C LYS A 62 -14.39 2.64 -0.74
N THR A 63 -14.73 1.87 0.27
CA THR A 63 -13.85 1.63 1.41
C THR A 63 -12.57 0.95 0.98
N LEU A 64 -12.69 -0.09 0.17
CA LEU A 64 -11.50 -0.80 -0.33
C LEU A 64 -10.63 0.09 -1.19
N TYR A 65 -11.23 0.90 -2.06
CA TYR A 65 -10.48 1.82 -2.91
C TYR A 65 -9.66 2.80 -2.06
N HIS A 66 -10.26 3.35 -1.01
CA HIS A 66 -9.57 4.27 -0.12
C HIS A 66 -8.35 3.62 0.54
N PHE A 67 -8.54 2.41 1.08
CA PHE A 67 -7.43 1.67 1.69
C PHE A 67 -6.37 1.30 0.66
N ALA A 68 -6.77 0.87 -0.52
CA ALA A 68 -5.85 0.49 -1.58
C ALA A 68 -4.99 1.68 -2.02
N LYS A 69 -5.58 2.86 -2.16
CA LYS A 69 -4.83 4.06 -2.52
C LYS A 69 -3.84 4.45 -1.42
N ASN A 70 -4.24 4.34 -0.18
CA ASN A 70 -3.35 4.64 0.94
C ASN A 70 -2.17 3.68 0.99
N MET A 71 -2.41 2.39 0.78
CA MET A 71 -1.34 1.40 0.71
C MET A 71 -0.38 1.67 -0.45
N GLN A 72 -0.91 2.06 -1.60
CA GLN A 72 -0.11 2.40 -2.76
C GLN A 72 0.78 3.60 -2.48
N ASN A 73 0.23 4.63 -1.86
CA ASN A 73 0.98 5.83 -1.50
C ASN A 73 2.06 5.52 -0.45
N ASP A 74 1.74 4.69 0.53
CA ASP A 74 2.68 4.27 1.55
C ASP A 74 3.84 3.47 0.95
N GLU A 75 3.54 2.59 -0.01
CA GLU A 75 4.56 1.83 -0.70
C GLU A 75 5.49 2.74 -1.50
N MET A 76 4.93 3.75 -2.18
CA MET A 76 5.74 4.73 -2.90
C MET A 76 6.65 5.52 -1.97
N LYS A 77 6.13 5.92 -0.82
CA LYS A 77 6.93 6.61 0.21
C LYS A 77 8.04 5.71 0.72
N LEU A 78 7.72 4.45 0.98
CA LEU A 78 8.70 3.47 1.43
C LEU A 78 9.83 3.31 0.42
N LYS A 79 9.49 3.12 -0.85
CA LYS A 79 10.48 2.99 -1.91
C LYS A 79 11.40 4.20 -1.99
N LYS A 80 10.83 5.39 -1.84
CA LYS A 80 11.61 6.62 -1.85
C LYS A 80 12.55 6.68 -0.65
N GLN A 81 12.06 6.37 0.54
CA GLN A 81 12.86 6.37 1.75
C GLN A 81 13.99 5.36 1.71
N LEU A 82 13.75 4.20 1.10
CA LEU A 82 14.78 3.18 0.97
C LEU A 82 15.91 3.58 0.02
N LYS A 83 15.62 4.43 -0.95
CA LYS A 83 16.62 4.92 -1.91
C LYS A 83 17.40 6.11 -1.39
N GLU A 84 16.87 6.86 -0.45
CA GLU A 84 17.56 8.02 0.09
C GLU A 84 18.47 7.58 1.23
N PRO A 85 19.69 8.14 1.32
CA PRO A 85 20.52 7.90 2.48
C PRO A 85 19.82 8.50 3.69
N VAL A 86 19.47 7.63 4.61
CA VAL A 86 18.75 8.06 5.80
C VAL A 86 19.77 8.65 6.74
N VAL A 87 19.75 9.97 6.84
CA VAL A 87 20.51 10.66 7.88
C VAL A 87 19.61 10.72 9.09
N PHE A 88 19.70 9.69 9.91
CA PHE A 88 19.06 9.77 11.21
C PHE A 88 19.84 10.75 12.06
N PRO A 89 19.18 11.43 13.00
CA PRO A 89 19.88 12.25 13.98
C PRO A 89 20.68 11.39 14.95
N LEU A 90 21.31 10.37 14.44
CA LEU A 90 22.15 9.43 15.16
C LEU A 90 23.52 10.00 15.49
N HIS A 91 23.81 11.14 14.96
CA HIS A 91 24.91 11.92 15.45
C HIS A 91 24.76 12.23 16.92
N LEU A 92 23.55 12.10 17.42
CA LEU A 92 23.26 12.10 18.84
C LEU A 92 23.94 10.95 19.57
N GLY A 93 24.28 9.88 18.87
CA GLY A 93 25.02 8.76 19.42
C GLY A 93 26.41 9.13 19.90
N SER A 94 26.95 10.25 19.46
CA SER A 94 28.21 10.76 19.99
C SER A 94 28.07 11.38 21.37
N THR A 95 26.87 11.67 21.80
CA THR A 95 26.59 12.23 23.11
C THR A 95 26.49 11.07 24.10
N PRO A 96 27.30 11.09 25.16
CA PRO A 96 27.35 9.93 26.05
C PRO A 96 26.05 9.73 26.82
N THR A 97 25.82 8.53 27.17
CA THR A 97 24.85 7.96 28.12
C THR A 97 23.36 8.24 27.84
N PRO A 98 22.85 9.49 27.80
CA PRO A 98 21.40 9.67 27.56
C PRO A 98 20.93 9.10 26.21
N GLY A 99 21.79 9.15 25.21
CA GLY A 99 21.47 8.59 23.91
C GLY A 99 21.41 7.07 23.93
N GLU A 100 22.24 6.44 24.76
CA GLU A 100 22.27 4.99 24.89
C GLU A 100 21.00 4.45 25.52
N PHE A 101 20.41 5.19 26.45
CA PHE A 101 19.17 4.76 27.10
C PHE A 101 17.92 5.11 26.30
N LEU A 102 17.89 6.28 25.65
CA LEU A 102 16.71 6.71 24.92
C LEU A 102 16.58 6.04 23.56
N LEU A 103 17.70 5.83 22.88
CA LEU A 103 17.69 5.31 21.53
C LEU A 103 17.07 3.91 21.43
N PRO A 104 17.40 2.94 22.30
CA PRO A 104 16.74 1.64 22.23
C PRO A 104 15.23 1.70 22.42
N ASN A 105 14.76 2.57 23.29
CA ASN A 105 13.32 2.71 23.51
C ASN A 105 12.61 3.32 22.32
N ILE A 106 13.20 4.33 21.70
CA ILE A 106 12.65 4.95 20.50
C ILE A 106 12.61 3.95 19.37
N LEU A 107 13.68 3.19 19.18
CA LEU A 107 13.76 2.18 18.12
C LEU A 107 12.82 1.02 18.38
N SER A 108 12.66 0.62 19.61
CA SER A 108 11.70 -0.43 19.98
C SER A 108 10.28 -0.01 19.65
N SER A 109 9.90 1.23 19.96
CA SER A 109 8.59 1.77 19.60
C SER A 109 8.42 1.87 18.10
N TYR A 110 9.46 2.30 17.40
CA TYR A 110 9.44 2.39 15.94
C TYR A 110 9.28 1.03 15.30
N LEU A 111 10.02 0.03 15.78
CA LEU A 111 9.97 -1.33 15.24
C LEU A 111 8.61 -1.99 15.45
N LYS A 112 7.94 -1.69 16.54
CA LYS A 112 6.57 -2.18 16.77
C LYS A 112 5.59 -1.60 15.77
N LYS A 113 5.79 -0.34 15.41
CA LYS A 113 4.91 0.37 14.50
C LYS A 113 5.29 0.11 13.04
N TYR A 114 6.59 0.06 12.74
CA TYR A 114 7.11 -0.10 11.39
C TYR A 114 8.24 -1.13 11.38
N PRO A 115 7.93 -2.42 11.41
CA PRO A 115 8.97 -3.45 11.41
C PRO A 115 9.71 -3.47 10.07
N THR A 116 10.90 -2.89 10.05
CA THR A 116 11.75 -2.89 8.87
C THR A 116 13.15 -3.37 9.26
N PRO A 117 13.82 -4.19 8.41
CA PRO A 117 15.17 -4.67 8.72
C PRO A 117 16.21 -3.57 8.79
N ASN A 118 15.96 -2.46 8.10
CA ASN A 118 16.93 -1.37 8.02
C ASN A 118 17.15 -0.65 9.35
N VAL A 119 16.17 -0.72 10.22
CA VAL A 119 16.27 -0.04 11.53
C VAL A 119 17.29 -0.72 12.42
N SER A 120 17.46 -2.03 12.30
CA SER A 120 18.44 -2.75 13.12
C SER A 120 19.88 -2.39 12.77
N LEU A 121 20.15 -1.97 11.54
CA LEU A 121 21.49 -1.52 11.14
C LEU A 121 21.89 -0.21 11.84
N ILE A 122 20.92 0.59 12.18
CA ILE A 122 21.13 1.88 12.84
C ILE A 122 21.54 1.69 14.30
N ILE A 123 21.03 0.65 14.92
CA ILE A 123 21.34 0.33 16.31
C ILE A 123 22.81 -0.08 16.50
N GLN A 124 23.38 -0.68 15.46
CA GLN A 124 24.74 -1.20 15.51
C GLN A 124 25.82 -0.12 15.40
N ASN A 125 25.43 1.07 15.02
CA ASN A 125 26.35 2.20 14.92
C ASN A 125 26.34 3.01 16.21
#